data_d4fca12dc4980a31abcae1816373db49
#
_entry.id   d4fca12dc4980a31abcae1816373db49
#
_cell.length_a   1.000
_cell.length_b   1.000
_cell.length_c   1.000
_cell.angle_alpha   90.00
_cell.angle_beta   90.00
_cell.angle_gamma   90.00
#
_symmetry.space_group_name_H-M   'P 1'
#
loop_
_entity.id
_entity.type
_entity.pdbx_description
1 polymer ?
#
loop_
_entity_poly.entity_id
_entity_poly.type
_entity_poly.pdbx_seq_one_letter_code
_entity_poly.pdbx_strand_id
1 'polypeptide(L)'
;KKETPACIEDFKILGIPADYDIYYSTIDDHSRKISQKSFLDLYKNKLIYRTKVATPWCVDCQTSIAQAELEDKEGKSLFSTLRFSVNGKYLLIATTRAELLGACVGVFVHPDDKRYFNLIRKKAKVPLFNYEVPIIADESADMEKGTGVLMICSYGDRFDVDAINRHKLNPRIILNEDGTLNI
;
A
#
# COMPACT_ATOMS: atom_id res chain seq x y z
N LYS A 1 25.97 24.44 -3.66
CA LYS A 1 26.70 25.61 -4.19
C LYS A 1 28.22 25.45 -4.08
N LYS A 2 28.74 24.83 -3.03
CA LYS A 2 30.19 24.68 -2.81
C LYS A 2 30.83 23.68 -3.80
N GLU A 3 30.13 22.62 -4.13
CA GLU A 3 30.60 21.50 -4.98
C GLU A 3 30.43 21.76 -6.48
N THR A 4 29.60 22.72 -6.90
CA THR A 4 29.28 22.99 -8.31
C THR A 4 30.52 23.34 -9.14
N PRO A 5 31.45 24.22 -8.68
CA PRO A 5 32.67 24.51 -9.44
C PRO A 5 33.55 23.28 -9.65
N ALA A 6 33.71 22.42 -8.64
CA ALA A 6 34.48 21.19 -8.75
C ALA A 6 33.88 20.24 -9.78
N CYS A 7 32.57 20.04 -9.75
CA CYS A 7 31.84 19.24 -10.76
C CYS A 7 32.04 19.76 -12.20
N ILE A 8 32.04 21.07 -12.39
CA ILE A 8 32.27 21.68 -13.71
C ILE A 8 33.70 21.38 -14.19
N GLU A 9 34.69 21.50 -13.32
CA GLU A 9 36.08 21.16 -13.69
C GLU A 9 36.25 19.66 -14.01
N ASP A 10 35.61 18.78 -13.25
CA ASP A 10 35.60 17.36 -13.54
C ASP A 10 34.98 17.07 -14.92
N PHE A 11 33.88 17.71 -15.28
CA PHE A 11 33.26 17.57 -16.59
C PHE A 11 34.14 18.07 -17.73
N LYS A 12 34.87 19.17 -17.52
CA LYS A 12 35.86 19.66 -18.51
C LYS A 12 37.01 18.68 -18.68
N ILE A 13 37.53 18.10 -17.58
CA ILE A 13 38.59 17.08 -17.62
C ILE A 13 38.12 15.83 -18.38
N LEU A 14 36.88 15.42 -18.20
CA LEU A 14 36.27 14.28 -18.90
C LEU A 14 35.95 14.60 -20.37
N GLY A 15 36.12 15.84 -20.80
CA GLY A 15 35.90 16.24 -22.21
C GLY A 15 34.39 16.31 -22.55
N ILE A 16 33.51 16.53 -21.60
CA ILE A 16 32.08 16.68 -21.86
C ILE A 16 31.83 18.00 -22.55
N PRO A 17 31.33 18.01 -23.82
CA PRO A 17 31.10 19.24 -24.56
C PRO A 17 29.84 19.93 -24.07
N ALA A 18 30.01 21.01 -23.30
CA ALA A 18 28.93 21.86 -22.82
C ALA A 18 29.41 23.33 -22.75
N ASP A 19 28.50 24.28 -22.88
CA ASP A 19 28.76 25.70 -22.57
C ASP A 19 28.59 25.90 -21.06
N TYR A 20 29.67 25.86 -20.32
CA TYR A 20 29.69 25.94 -18.87
C TYR A 20 29.41 27.38 -18.33
N ASP A 21 29.31 28.36 -19.19
CA ASP A 21 28.91 29.71 -18.83
C ASP A 21 27.37 29.86 -18.80
N ILE A 22 26.68 28.94 -19.47
CA ILE A 22 25.20 28.88 -19.49
C ILE A 22 24.73 27.71 -18.66
N TYR A 23 24.39 27.96 -17.41
CA TYR A 23 23.79 26.95 -16.53
C TYR A 23 22.71 27.54 -15.64
N TYR A 24 21.83 26.68 -15.16
CA TYR A 24 20.86 27.02 -14.14
C TYR A 24 20.97 26.05 -12.96
N SER A 25 20.48 26.46 -11.81
CA SER A 25 20.41 25.60 -10.63
C SER A 25 18.94 25.41 -10.21
N THR A 26 18.54 24.18 -9.95
CA THR A 26 17.18 23.87 -9.47
C THR A 26 16.85 24.49 -8.12
N ILE A 27 17.88 24.97 -7.39
CA ILE A 27 17.76 25.61 -6.08
C ILE A 27 17.97 27.14 -6.13
N ASP A 28 18.15 27.74 -7.31
CA ASP A 28 18.20 29.20 -7.43
C ASP A 28 16.81 29.84 -7.29
N ASP A 29 16.76 31.16 -7.09
CA ASP A 29 15.51 31.83 -6.83
C ASP A 29 14.57 31.82 -8.04
N HIS A 30 15.11 31.82 -9.25
CA HIS A 30 14.33 31.75 -10.47
C HIS A 30 13.64 30.42 -10.60
N SER A 31 14.39 29.31 -10.50
CA SER A 31 13.88 27.94 -10.61
C SER A 31 12.85 27.63 -9.52
N ARG A 32 13.12 28.06 -8.28
CA ARG A 32 12.19 27.93 -7.16
C ARG A 32 10.88 28.68 -7.41
N LYS A 33 10.95 29.92 -7.93
CA LYS A 33 9.78 30.72 -8.28
C LYS A 33 8.94 30.05 -9.37
N ILE A 34 9.58 29.52 -10.42
CA ILE A 34 8.89 28.82 -11.52
C ILE A 34 8.21 27.56 -11.01
N SER A 35 8.89 26.75 -10.20
CA SER A 35 8.32 25.53 -9.60
C SER A 35 7.10 25.83 -8.74
N GLN A 36 7.18 26.84 -7.88
CA GLN A 36 6.04 27.26 -7.05
C GLN A 36 4.88 27.79 -7.89
N LYS A 37 5.18 28.58 -8.93
CA LYS A 37 4.16 29.07 -9.86
C LYS A 37 3.46 27.92 -10.57
N SER A 38 4.22 26.95 -11.10
CA SER A 38 3.66 25.76 -11.75
C SER A 38 2.73 25.00 -10.82
N PHE A 39 3.14 24.78 -9.55
CA PHE A 39 2.28 24.16 -8.55
C PHE A 39 0.97 24.92 -8.34
N LEU A 40 1.02 26.24 -8.20
CA LEU A 40 -0.16 27.08 -8.02
C LEU A 40 -1.08 27.05 -9.25
N ASP A 41 -0.53 27.00 -10.46
CA ASP A 41 -1.31 26.93 -11.68
C ASP A 41 -2.02 25.56 -11.79
N LEU A 42 -1.34 24.46 -11.45
CA LEU A 42 -1.96 23.13 -11.37
C LEU A 42 -3.08 23.09 -10.31
N TYR A 43 -2.85 23.70 -9.14
CA TYR A 43 -3.85 23.78 -8.08
C TYR A 43 -5.09 24.57 -8.51
N LYS A 44 -4.91 25.75 -9.14
CA LYS A 44 -6.02 26.56 -9.66
C LYS A 44 -6.83 25.83 -10.71
N ASN A 45 -6.17 25.03 -11.55
CA ASN A 45 -6.81 24.21 -12.58
C ASN A 45 -7.41 22.91 -12.04
N LYS A 46 -7.38 22.67 -10.71
CA LYS A 46 -7.89 21.47 -10.04
C LYS A 46 -7.25 20.16 -10.52
N LEU A 47 -6.02 20.22 -11.03
CA LEU A 47 -5.25 19.07 -11.48
C LEU A 47 -4.49 18.38 -10.34
N ILE A 48 -4.36 19.05 -9.20
CA ILE A 48 -3.79 18.48 -7.97
C ILE A 48 -4.74 18.68 -6.80
N TYR A 49 -4.75 17.69 -5.89
CA TYR A 49 -5.57 17.69 -4.70
C TYR A 49 -4.86 16.97 -3.56
N ARG A 50 -5.25 17.28 -2.34
CA ARG A 50 -4.73 16.60 -1.16
C ARG A 50 -5.60 15.40 -0.83
N THR A 51 -4.99 14.24 -0.67
CA THR A 51 -5.68 13.01 -0.28
C THR A 51 -4.86 12.20 0.71
N LYS A 52 -5.50 11.23 1.36
CA LYS A 52 -4.81 10.22 2.18
C LYS A 52 -4.65 8.97 1.32
N VAL A 53 -3.42 8.52 1.15
CA VAL A 53 -3.09 7.29 0.43
C VAL A 53 -2.16 6.44 1.29
N ALA A 54 -2.20 5.12 1.09
CA ALA A 54 -1.22 4.24 1.68
C ALA A 54 0.16 4.51 1.05
N THR A 55 1.19 4.56 1.88
CA THR A 55 2.58 4.71 1.45
C THR A 55 3.46 3.76 2.27
N PRO A 56 4.55 3.22 1.67
CA PRO A 56 5.54 2.47 2.43
C PRO A 56 6.10 3.29 3.60
N TRP A 57 6.23 2.66 4.74
CA TRP A 57 6.66 3.28 5.98
C TRP A 57 7.81 2.48 6.59
N CYS A 58 8.89 3.15 6.96
CA CYS A 58 10.00 2.56 7.71
C CYS A 58 9.76 2.75 9.22
N VAL A 59 9.64 1.65 9.94
CA VAL A 59 9.42 1.68 11.40
C VAL A 59 10.64 2.14 12.18
N ASP A 60 11.85 1.89 11.65
CA ASP A 60 13.10 2.31 12.28
C ASP A 60 13.37 3.81 12.09
N CYS A 61 13.20 4.32 10.88
CA CYS A 61 13.37 5.74 10.57
C CYS A 61 12.15 6.60 10.93
N GLN A 62 10.99 5.98 11.15
CA GLN A 62 9.69 6.63 11.40
C GLN A 62 9.36 7.68 10.34
N THR A 63 9.53 7.28 9.08
CA THR A 63 9.23 8.13 7.91
C THR A 63 8.73 7.28 6.75
N SER A 64 8.04 7.95 5.82
CA SER A 64 7.69 7.32 4.54
C SER A 64 8.93 7.13 3.67
N ILE A 65 8.96 6.02 2.93
CA ILE A 65 10.05 5.65 2.03
C ILE A 65 9.54 5.51 0.60
N ALA A 66 10.43 5.70 -0.37
CA ALA A 66 10.11 5.52 -1.77
C ALA A 66 10.00 4.02 -2.11
N GLN A 67 9.21 3.69 -3.13
CA GLN A 67 9.07 2.31 -3.59
C GLN A 67 10.42 1.71 -4.03
N ALA A 68 11.33 2.53 -4.55
CA ALA A 68 12.68 2.10 -4.96
C ALA A 68 13.58 1.68 -3.79
N GLU A 69 13.20 1.99 -2.55
CA GLU A 69 13.93 1.60 -1.33
C GLU A 69 13.44 0.26 -0.75
N LEU A 70 12.42 -0.35 -1.36
CA LEU A 70 11.92 -1.66 -0.97
C LEU A 70 12.73 -2.75 -1.65
N GLU A 71 13.20 -3.71 -0.87
CA GLU A 71 13.91 -4.89 -1.35
C GLU A 71 13.07 -6.14 -1.05
N ASP A 72 12.96 -7.03 -2.04
CA ASP A 72 12.31 -8.31 -1.86
C ASP A 72 13.27 -9.25 -1.10
N LYS A 73 12.78 -9.84 -0.02
CA LYS A 73 13.52 -10.81 0.78
C LYS A 73 12.81 -12.14 0.80
N GLU A 74 13.45 -13.17 0.28
CA GLU A 74 12.95 -14.53 0.40
C GLU A 74 12.97 -14.99 1.86
N GLY A 75 11.88 -15.60 2.30
CA GLY A 75 11.73 -16.10 3.66
C GLY A 75 10.75 -17.27 3.74
N LYS A 76 10.92 -18.09 4.76
CA LYS A 76 9.95 -19.16 5.07
C LYS A 76 8.75 -18.54 5.76
N SER A 77 7.55 -18.84 5.26
CA SER A 77 6.28 -18.40 5.82
C SER A 77 5.43 -19.60 6.22
N LEU A 78 4.60 -19.44 7.24
CA LEU A 78 3.61 -20.44 7.65
C LEU A 78 2.26 -20.07 7.07
N PHE A 79 1.57 -21.05 6.50
CA PHE A 79 0.22 -20.88 6.01
C PHE A 79 -0.76 -21.27 7.13
N SER A 80 -1.28 -20.26 7.83
CA SER A 80 -2.19 -20.43 8.96
C SER A 80 -3.64 -20.49 8.51
N THR A 81 -4.43 -21.43 9.03
CA THR A 81 -5.87 -21.51 8.75
C THR A 81 -6.67 -20.95 9.90
N LEU A 82 -7.44 -19.91 9.63
CA LEU A 82 -8.29 -19.19 10.58
C LEU A 82 -9.76 -19.63 10.41
N ARG A 83 -10.50 -19.67 11.52
CA ARG A 83 -11.93 -20.06 11.54
C ARG A 83 -12.78 -18.81 11.74
N PHE A 84 -13.34 -18.28 10.66
CA PHE A 84 -14.37 -17.25 10.72
C PHE A 84 -15.73 -17.87 10.91
N SER A 85 -16.67 -17.15 11.51
CA SER A 85 -18.06 -17.63 11.68
C SER A 85 -18.99 -16.88 10.73
N VAL A 86 -19.83 -17.63 10.00
CA VAL A 86 -20.86 -17.09 9.11
C VAL A 86 -22.17 -17.81 9.42
N ASN A 87 -23.16 -17.12 9.99
CA ASN A 87 -24.45 -17.71 10.36
C ASN A 87 -24.32 -19.02 11.18
N GLY A 88 -23.41 -19.04 12.15
CA GLY A 88 -23.19 -20.20 13.02
C GLY A 88 -22.38 -21.35 12.40
N LYS A 89 -21.95 -21.24 11.14
CA LYS A 89 -21.04 -22.17 10.47
C LYS A 89 -19.64 -21.58 10.36
N TYR A 90 -18.62 -22.45 10.27
CA TYR A 90 -17.26 -22.00 10.08
C TYR A 90 -16.94 -21.79 8.61
N LEU A 91 -16.26 -20.69 8.31
CA LEU A 91 -15.59 -20.39 7.06
C LEU A 91 -14.08 -20.42 7.32
N LEU A 92 -13.38 -21.34 6.66
CA LEU A 92 -11.92 -21.49 6.81
C LEU A 92 -11.21 -20.54 5.84
N ILE A 93 -10.30 -19.74 6.37
CA ILE A 93 -9.49 -18.81 5.60
C ILE A 93 -8.02 -19.09 5.85
N ALA A 94 -7.26 -19.33 4.79
CA ALA A 94 -5.83 -19.55 4.88
C ALA A 94 -5.08 -18.25 4.61
N THR A 95 -4.12 -17.90 5.48
CA THR A 95 -3.31 -16.69 5.36
C THR A 95 -1.87 -16.93 5.79
N THR A 96 -0.94 -16.21 5.20
CA THR A 96 0.48 -16.18 5.61
C THR A 96 0.75 -15.12 6.66
N ARG A 97 -0.22 -14.22 6.92
CA ARG A 97 -0.10 -13.08 7.84
C ARG A 97 -1.23 -13.06 8.85
N ALA A 98 -1.25 -14.08 9.73
CA ALA A 98 -2.28 -14.21 10.77
C ALA A 98 -2.27 -13.04 11.78
N GLU A 99 -1.13 -12.37 11.96
CA GLU A 99 -0.97 -11.18 12.80
C GLU A 99 -1.84 -10.00 12.37
N LEU A 100 -2.23 -9.92 11.10
CA LEU A 100 -3.11 -8.87 10.57
C LEU A 100 -4.61 -9.14 10.78
N LEU A 101 -4.98 -10.20 11.51
CA LEU A 101 -6.38 -10.56 11.73
C LEU A 101 -7.21 -9.38 12.28
N GLY A 102 -6.66 -8.58 13.19
CA GLY A 102 -7.32 -7.39 13.74
C GLY A 102 -7.57 -6.27 12.72
N ALA A 103 -6.82 -6.28 11.61
CA ALA A 103 -6.97 -5.34 10.50
C ALA A 103 -7.91 -5.85 9.39
N CYS A 104 -8.53 -7.02 9.55
CA CYS A 104 -9.43 -7.59 8.55
C CYS A 104 -10.61 -6.66 8.30
N VAL A 105 -10.88 -6.32 7.03
CA VAL A 105 -11.98 -5.43 6.61
C VAL A 105 -12.92 -6.07 5.61
N GLY A 106 -12.57 -7.22 5.09
CA GLY A 106 -13.38 -7.97 4.14
C GLY A 106 -12.87 -9.39 3.93
N VAL A 107 -13.72 -10.19 3.35
CA VAL A 107 -13.40 -11.55 2.91
C VAL A 107 -13.82 -11.67 1.46
N PHE A 108 -12.89 -12.08 0.60
CA PHE A 108 -13.17 -12.26 -0.81
C PHE A 108 -13.26 -13.73 -1.18
N VAL A 109 -14.17 -14.02 -2.09
CA VAL A 109 -14.36 -15.32 -2.72
C VAL A 109 -14.49 -15.10 -4.22
N HIS A 110 -13.99 -16.03 -5.01
CA HIS A 110 -14.12 -15.93 -6.46
C HIS A 110 -15.60 -16.03 -6.87
N PRO A 111 -16.09 -15.22 -7.82
CA PRO A 111 -17.50 -15.23 -8.24
C PRO A 111 -17.95 -16.57 -8.80
N ASP A 112 -17.05 -17.35 -9.43
CA ASP A 112 -17.34 -18.65 -10.01
C ASP A 112 -17.12 -19.81 -9.03
N ASP A 113 -16.68 -19.55 -7.80
CA ASP A 113 -16.47 -20.60 -6.81
C ASP A 113 -17.79 -21.04 -6.18
N LYS A 114 -18.33 -22.15 -6.68
CA LYS A 114 -19.60 -22.70 -6.22
C LYS A 114 -19.61 -23.09 -4.73
N ARG A 115 -18.44 -23.31 -4.12
CA ARG A 115 -18.34 -23.66 -2.68
C ARG A 115 -18.85 -22.53 -1.79
N TYR A 116 -18.64 -21.27 -2.21
CA TYR A 116 -18.89 -20.08 -1.42
C TYR A 116 -19.97 -19.15 -1.98
N PHE A 117 -20.58 -19.50 -3.11
CA PHE A 117 -21.60 -18.68 -3.78
C PHE A 117 -22.72 -18.23 -2.83
N ASN A 118 -23.19 -19.12 -1.96
CA ASN A 118 -24.24 -18.84 -0.98
C ASN A 118 -23.80 -17.93 0.18
N LEU A 119 -22.50 -17.60 0.28
CA LEU A 119 -21.94 -16.74 1.32
C LEU A 119 -21.74 -15.30 0.85
N ILE A 120 -21.76 -15.06 -0.45
CA ILE A 120 -21.62 -13.73 -1.04
C ILE A 120 -22.72 -12.80 -0.48
N ARG A 121 -22.35 -11.57 -0.13
CA ARG A 121 -23.17 -10.54 0.53
C ARG A 121 -23.56 -10.87 1.98
N LYS A 122 -23.10 -11.97 2.56
CA LYS A 122 -23.21 -12.21 4.00
C LYS A 122 -22.05 -11.56 4.74
N LYS A 123 -22.10 -11.63 6.05
CA LYS A 123 -21.05 -11.14 6.93
C LYS A 123 -20.32 -12.30 7.60
N ALA A 124 -19.01 -12.21 7.67
CA ALA A 124 -18.16 -13.11 8.41
C ALA A 124 -17.72 -12.45 9.71
N LYS A 125 -17.85 -13.14 10.82
CA LYS A 125 -17.38 -12.69 12.12
C LYS A 125 -15.89 -13.02 12.26
N VAL A 126 -15.09 -11.99 12.50
CA VAL A 126 -13.65 -12.11 12.69
C VAL A 126 -13.38 -12.77 14.04
N PRO A 127 -12.63 -13.89 14.08
CA PRO A 127 -12.30 -14.57 15.34
C PRO A 127 -11.47 -13.64 16.25
N LEU A 128 -11.54 -13.86 17.55
CA LEU A 128 -10.92 -13.08 18.64
C LEU A 128 -11.48 -11.64 18.77
N PHE A 129 -11.64 -10.92 17.67
CA PHE A 129 -12.07 -9.52 17.68
C PHE A 129 -13.60 -9.31 17.66
N ASN A 130 -14.37 -10.34 17.33
CA ASN A 130 -15.83 -10.38 17.41
C ASN A 130 -16.61 -9.32 16.59
N TYR A 131 -15.98 -8.61 15.63
CA TYR A 131 -16.69 -7.76 14.68
C TYR A 131 -16.96 -8.48 13.36
N GLU A 132 -17.83 -7.93 12.55
CA GLU A 132 -18.25 -8.51 11.28
C GLU A 132 -17.68 -7.76 10.09
N VAL A 133 -17.30 -8.51 9.05
CA VAL A 133 -16.81 -8.00 7.77
C VAL A 133 -17.63 -8.57 6.62
N PRO A 134 -17.81 -7.85 5.51
CA PRO A 134 -18.56 -8.34 4.36
C PRO A 134 -17.82 -9.48 3.64
N ILE A 135 -18.58 -10.42 3.07
CA ILE A 135 -18.10 -11.40 2.10
C ILE A 135 -18.45 -10.89 0.71
N ILE A 136 -17.44 -10.66 -0.10
CA ILE A 136 -17.54 -10.01 -1.41
C ILE A 136 -17.05 -10.96 -2.50
N ALA A 137 -17.75 -11.00 -3.64
CA ALA A 137 -17.26 -11.68 -4.83
C ALA A 137 -16.22 -10.79 -5.52
N ASP A 138 -15.01 -11.32 -5.72
CA ASP A 138 -13.94 -10.61 -6.41
C ASP A 138 -13.02 -11.62 -7.11
N GLU A 139 -12.70 -11.34 -8.38
CA GLU A 139 -11.86 -12.20 -9.23
C GLU A 139 -10.41 -12.32 -8.74
N SER A 140 -9.98 -11.45 -7.83
CA SER A 140 -8.64 -11.54 -7.21
C SER A 140 -8.50 -12.70 -6.22
N ALA A 141 -9.61 -13.33 -5.80
CA ALA A 141 -9.58 -14.51 -4.97
C ALA A 141 -9.25 -15.75 -5.83
N ASP A 142 -8.08 -16.34 -5.62
CA ASP A 142 -7.63 -17.53 -6.33
C ASP A 142 -8.26 -18.79 -5.70
N MET A 143 -9.09 -19.51 -6.48
CA MET A 143 -9.81 -20.71 -6.03
C MET A 143 -8.88 -21.87 -5.65
N GLU A 144 -7.68 -21.92 -6.22
CA GLU A 144 -6.70 -22.99 -6.01
C GLU A 144 -5.74 -22.68 -4.85
N LYS A 145 -5.69 -21.42 -4.40
CA LYS A 145 -4.78 -21.01 -3.35
C LYS A 145 -5.40 -21.19 -1.96
N GLY A 146 -4.80 -22.04 -1.14
CA GLY A 146 -5.24 -22.30 0.23
C GLY A 146 -6.67 -22.86 0.29
N THR A 147 -7.60 -22.09 0.89
CA THR A 147 -9.01 -22.47 0.95
C THR A 147 -9.84 -21.89 -0.21
N GLY A 148 -9.25 -21.08 -1.07
CA GLY A 148 -9.96 -20.29 -2.09
C GLY A 148 -10.63 -19.04 -1.53
N VAL A 149 -10.41 -18.74 -0.25
CA VAL A 149 -10.98 -17.58 0.44
C VAL A 149 -9.85 -16.64 0.86
N LEU A 150 -9.94 -15.37 0.44
CA LEU A 150 -8.93 -14.36 0.68
C LEU A 150 -9.38 -13.42 1.81
N MET A 151 -8.54 -13.24 2.82
CA MET A 151 -8.74 -12.25 3.88
C MET A 151 -8.14 -10.90 3.43
N ILE A 152 -8.94 -9.85 3.44
CA ILE A 152 -8.50 -8.49 3.10
C ILE A 152 -8.21 -7.73 4.39
N CYS A 153 -6.97 -7.29 4.54
CA CYS A 153 -6.49 -6.58 5.72
C CYS A 153 -6.10 -5.14 5.38
N SER A 154 -6.33 -4.22 6.29
CA SER A 154 -5.95 -2.83 6.08
C SER A 154 -4.44 -2.71 5.97
N TYR A 155 -3.98 -2.26 4.80
CA TYR A 155 -2.57 -1.99 4.51
C TYR A 155 -1.63 -3.19 4.68
N GLY A 156 -2.15 -4.42 4.51
CA GLY A 156 -1.34 -5.63 4.59
C GLY A 156 -0.32 -5.73 3.46
N ASP A 157 -0.78 -5.49 2.24
CA ASP A 157 0.06 -5.39 1.04
C ASP A 157 -0.61 -4.49 0.00
N ARG A 158 -0.02 -4.44 -1.20
CA ARG A 158 -0.55 -3.63 -2.31
C ARG A 158 -1.92 -4.13 -2.80
N PHE A 159 -2.13 -5.45 -2.80
CA PHE A 159 -3.42 -6.04 -3.19
C PHE A 159 -4.53 -5.66 -2.22
N ASP A 160 -4.23 -5.66 -0.93
CA ASP A 160 -5.16 -5.21 0.11
C ASP A 160 -5.55 -3.74 -0.08
N VAL A 161 -4.58 -2.86 -0.37
CA VAL A 161 -4.83 -1.43 -0.64
C VAL A 161 -5.73 -1.26 -1.86
N ASP A 162 -5.44 -1.97 -2.95
CA ASP A 162 -6.24 -1.91 -4.18
C ASP A 162 -7.66 -2.45 -3.94
N ALA A 163 -7.81 -3.54 -3.18
CA ALA A 163 -9.10 -4.12 -2.79
C ALA A 163 -9.95 -3.14 -1.96
N ILE A 164 -9.33 -2.50 -0.96
CA ILE A 164 -9.98 -1.49 -0.11
C ILE A 164 -10.49 -0.32 -0.95
N ASN A 165 -9.66 0.19 -1.86
CA ASN A 165 -10.02 1.31 -2.72
C ASN A 165 -11.16 0.93 -3.71
N ARG A 166 -11.06 -0.24 -4.36
CA ARG A 166 -12.04 -0.75 -5.32
C ARG A 166 -13.42 -0.95 -4.70
N HIS A 167 -13.47 -1.54 -3.52
CA HIS A 167 -14.70 -1.83 -2.80
C HIS A 167 -15.10 -0.77 -1.77
N LYS A 168 -14.33 0.32 -1.65
CA LYS A 168 -14.56 1.42 -0.69
C LYS A 168 -14.72 0.91 0.74
N LEU A 169 -13.89 -0.05 1.14
CA LEU A 169 -13.88 -0.59 2.49
C LEU A 169 -13.28 0.44 3.46
N ASN A 170 -13.78 0.44 4.70
CA ASN A 170 -13.24 1.31 5.73
C ASN A 170 -12.02 0.65 6.39
N PRO A 171 -10.81 1.20 6.25
CA PRO A 171 -9.61 0.60 6.82
C PRO A 171 -9.61 0.64 8.34
N ARG A 172 -8.99 -0.37 8.95
CA ARG A 172 -8.71 -0.47 10.39
C ARG A 172 -7.21 -0.46 10.61
N ILE A 173 -6.71 0.58 11.24
CA ILE A 173 -5.28 0.70 11.55
C ILE A 173 -5.03 -0.01 12.89
N ILE A 174 -4.13 -0.99 12.88
CA ILE A 174 -3.75 -1.79 14.05
C ILE A 174 -2.25 -1.72 14.35
N LEU A 175 -1.51 -0.92 13.60
CA LEU A 175 -0.07 -0.71 13.80
C LEU A 175 0.19 0.73 14.18
N ASN A 176 1.08 0.91 15.14
CA ASN A 176 1.68 2.19 15.48
C ASN A 176 2.80 2.53 14.49
N GLU A 177 3.32 3.75 14.55
CA GLU A 177 4.42 4.22 13.68
C GLU A 177 5.73 3.45 13.91
N ASP A 178 5.93 2.89 15.09
CA ASP A 178 7.06 2.02 15.47
C ASP A 178 6.86 0.54 15.08
N GLY A 179 5.75 0.20 14.40
CA GLY A 179 5.42 -1.16 13.97
C GLY A 179 4.81 -2.05 15.06
N THR A 180 4.62 -1.56 16.27
CA THR A 180 3.92 -2.31 17.34
C THR A 180 2.42 -2.37 17.08
N LEU A 181 1.76 -3.42 17.59
CA LEU A 181 0.31 -3.56 17.52
C LEU A 181 -0.37 -2.62 18.55
N ASN A 182 -1.46 -1.95 18.12
CA ASN A 182 -2.29 -1.08 18.97
C ASN A 182 -3.70 -1.65 19.20
N ILE A 183 -3.81 -2.96 19.43
CA ILE A 183 -5.04 -3.73 19.62
C ILE A 183 -5.19 -4.23 21.05
#